data_288b7230bb151a73cd3c1232d64ab5b5
#
_entry.id   288b7230bb151a73cd3c1232d64ab5b5
#
_cell.length_a   1.000
_cell.length_b   1.000
_cell.length_c   1.000
_cell.angle_alpha   90.00
_cell.angle_beta   90.00
_cell.angle_gamma   90.00
#
_symmetry.space_group_name_H-M   'P 1'
#
loop_
_entity.id
_entity.type
_entity.pdbx_description
1 polymer ?
#
loop_
_entity_poly.entity_id
_entity_poly.type
_entity_poly.pdbx_seq_one_letter_code
_entity_poly.pdbx_strand_id
1 'polypeptide(L)'
;MVSLATSETERGLVMTLGDMLFDAGRADLQPAANRTVLKLVQFLQINPQRRVRIEGYTDNTGDAAENLELSRARAQAVADLLVDLGVDAKRIQVAGYGVDFPVAENASARGRAQNRRVEIVFSDERGQLGAER
;
A
#
# COMPACT_ATOMS: atom_id res chain seq x y z
N MET A 1 9.03 8.51 -19.55
CA MET A 1 8.99 8.82 -18.12
C MET A 1 7.80 8.13 -17.46
N VAL A 2 8.02 7.47 -16.34
CA VAL A 2 6.95 6.85 -15.57
C VAL A 2 6.33 7.88 -14.64
N SER A 3 5.01 8.03 -14.72
CA SER A 3 4.26 8.94 -13.85
C SER A 3 3.48 8.13 -12.83
N LEU A 4 3.69 8.44 -11.54
CA LEU A 4 2.96 7.84 -10.44
C LEU A 4 2.07 8.89 -9.77
N ALA A 5 0.86 8.46 -9.38
CA ALA A 5 -0.05 9.30 -8.61
C ALA A 5 0.39 9.30 -7.14
N THR A 6 1.31 10.18 -6.79
CA THR A 6 1.88 10.29 -5.46
C THR A 6 1.54 11.62 -4.80
N SER A 7 1.59 11.65 -3.47
CA SER A 7 1.42 12.86 -2.68
C SER A 7 2.60 13.03 -1.75
N GLU A 8 3.10 14.25 -1.62
CA GLU A 8 4.11 14.59 -0.63
C GLU A 8 3.42 14.79 0.71
N THR A 9 3.87 14.08 1.73
CA THR A 9 3.28 14.13 3.07
C THR A 9 4.38 14.29 4.12
N GLU A 10 4.00 14.47 5.38
CA GLU A 10 4.95 14.48 6.49
C GLU A 10 5.73 13.18 6.59
N ARG A 11 5.18 12.10 6.05
CA ARG A 11 5.80 10.78 6.04
C ARG A 11 6.65 10.55 4.80
N GLY A 12 6.82 11.56 3.95
CA GLY A 12 7.50 11.49 2.68
C GLY A 12 6.51 11.30 1.54
N LEU A 13 7.00 10.79 0.42
CA LEU A 13 6.18 10.55 -0.76
C LEU A 13 5.33 9.31 -0.55
N VAL A 14 4.02 9.40 -0.76
CA VAL A 14 3.08 8.29 -0.56
C VAL A 14 2.22 8.08 -1.79
N MET A 15 2.07 6.81 -2.19
CA MET A 15 1.15 6.38 -3.24
C MET A 15 0.03 5.58 -2.58
N THR A 16 -1.22 5.89 -2.88
CA THR A 16 -2.37 5.18 -2.31
C THR A 16 -3.02 4.28 -3.34
N LEU A 17 -3.22 3.01 -2.97
CA LEU A 17 -3.95 2.04 -3.75
C LEU A 17 -5.31 1.82 -3.09
N GLY A 18 -6.39 2.08 -3.84
CA GLY A 18 -7.74 1.94 -3.32
C GLY A 18 -8.22 0.51 -3.20
N ASP A 19 -9.31 0.35 -2.49
CA ASP A 19 -9.96 -0.93 -2.21
C ASP A 19 -10.36 -1.69 -3.49
N MET A 20 -10.70 -0.98 -4.56
CA MET A 20 -11.14 -1.61 -5.82
C MET A 20 -10.05 -2.41 -6.53
N LEU A 21 -8.81 -2.35 -6.06
CA LEU A 21 -7.72 -3.18 -6.60
C LEU A 21 -7.69 -4.58 -5.99
N PHE A 22 -8.55 -4.85 -5.03
CA PHE A 22 -8.67 -6.16 -4.37
C PHE A 22 -10.07 -6.73 -4.53
N ASP A 23 -10.20 -8.05 -4.42
CA ASP A 23 -11.49 -8.70 -4.28
C ASP A 23 -12.11 -8.30 -2.93
N ALA A 24 -13.42 -8.13 -2.91
CA ALA A 24 -14.12 -7.65 -1.72
C ALA A 24 -13.82 -8.54 -0.49
N GLY A 25 -13.35 -7.92 0.59
CA GLY A 25 -13.03 -8.62 1.84
C GLY A 25 -11.86 -9.58 1.76
N ARG A 26 -11.07 -9.54 0.68
CA ARG A 26 -9.98 -10.47 0.44
C ARG A 26 -8.67 -9.75 0.17
N ALA A 27 -7.58 -10.52 0.20
CA ALA A 27 -6.25 -10.01 -0.12
C ALA A 27 -5.83 -10.35 -1.56
N ASP A 28 -6.75 -10.88 -2.38
CA ASP A 28 -6.45 -11.21 -3.77
C ASP A 28 -6.56 -9.96 -4.64
N LEU A 29 -5.49 -9.66 -5.37
CA LEU A 29 -5.45 -8.50 -6.26
C LEU A 29 -6.27 -8.74 -7.52
N GLN A 30 -7.04 -7.72 -7.92
CA GLN A 30 -7.73 -7.72 -9.20
C GLN A 30 -6.73 -7.59 -10.35
N PRO A 31 -7.04 -8.14 -11.55
CA PRO A 31 -6.14 -7.98 -12.70
C PRO A 31 -5.78 -6.53 -13.04
N ALA A 32 -6.70 -5.60 -12.80
CA ALA A 32 -6.45 -4.18 -13.02
C ALA A 32 -5.30 -3.62 -12.15
N ALA A 33 -5.03 -4.24 -11.00
CA ALA A 33 -3.94 -3.84 -10.12
C ALA A 33 -2.57 -4.03 -10.79
N ASN A 34 -2.44 -4.99 -11.69
CA ASN A 34 -1.17 -5.27 -12.36
C ASN A 34 -0.61 -4.05 -13.09
N ARG A 35 -1.49 -3.28 -13.75
CA ARG A 35 -1.06 -2.07 -14.46
C ARG A 35 -0.50 -1.02 -13.50
N THR A 36 -1.18 -0.80 -12.38
CA THR A 36 -0.76 0.18 -11.39
C THR A 36 0.55 -0.25 -10.73
N VAL A 37 0.65 -1.52 -10.34
CA VAL A 37 1.86 -2.05 -9.70
C VAL A 37 3.03 -2.07 -10.67
N LEU A 38 2.79 -2.34 -11.96
CA LEU A 38 3.85 -2.30 -12.98
C LEU A 38 4.46 -0.90 -13.12
N LYS A 39 3.66 0.15 -13.03
CA LYS A 39 4.17 1.52 -13.01
C LYS A 39 5.10 1.76 -11.81
N LEU A 40 4.72 1.24 -10.64
CA LEU A 40 5.56 1.32 -9.45
C LEU A 40 6.88 0.57 -9.65
N VAL A 41 6.84 -0.62 -10.25
CA VAL A 41 8.05 -1.39 -10.57
C VAL A 41 8.98 -0.58 -11.47
N GLN A 42 8.43 0.03 -12.51
CA GLN A 42 9.22 0.84 -13.44
C GLN A 42 9.89 2.04 -12.72
N PHE A 43 9.14 2.69 -11.83
CA PHE A 43 9.70 3.78 -11.02
C PHE A 43 10.86 3.31 -10.15
N LEU A 44 10.70 2.15 -9.50
CA LEU A 44 11.74 1.59 -8.63
C LEU A 44 12.96 1.13 -9.42
N GLN A 45 12.76 0.65 -10.65
CA GLN A 45 13.88 0.27 -11.53
C GLN A 45 14.71 1.48 -11.96
N ILE A 46 14.04 2.60 -12.22
CA ILE A 46 14.70 3.86 -12.59
C ILE A 46 15.41 4.49 -11.37
N ASN A 47 14.88 4.22 -10.17
CA ASN A 47 15.38 4.79 -8.92
C ASN A 47 15.88 3.68 -8.00
N PRO A 48 17.03 3.06 -8.29
CA PRO A 48 17.46 1.83 -7.61
C PRO A 48 17.80 2.01 -6.13
N GLN A 49 18.00 3.23 -5.66
CA GLN A 49 18.28 3.52 -4.26
C GLN A 49 17.03 3.58 -3.40
N ARG A 50 15.86 3.76 -4.02
CA ARG A 50 14.62 3.91 -3.26
C ARG A 50 14.13 2.59 -2.71
N ARG A 51 13.56 2.65 -1.51
CA ARG A 51 12.86 1.55 -0.83
C ARG A 51 11.42 1.95 -0.63
N VAL A 52 10.58 0.97 -0.34
CA VAL A 52 9.17 1.22 -0.05
C VAL A 52 8.75 0.46 1.21
N ARG A 53 7.81 1.04 1.95
CA ARG A 53 7.05 0.32 2.97
C ARG A 53 5.60 0.28 2.51
N ILE A 54 5.05 -0.92 2.45
CA ILE A 54 3.68 -1.16 2.00
C ILE A 54 2.83 -1.34 3.25
N GLU A 55 1.85 -0.45 3.43
CA GLU A 55 1.02 -0.38 4.62
C GLU A 55 -0.43 -0.64 4.28
N GLY A 56 -1.04 -1.62 4.92
CA GLY A 56 -2.44 -1.96 4.73
C GLY A 56 -3.32 -1.36 5.82
N TYR A 57 -4.54 -0.95 5.42
CA TYR A 57 -5.54 -0.36 6.31
C TYR A 57 -6.92 -0.88 5.95
N THR A 58 -7.81 -0.95 6.94
CA THR A 58 -9.21 -1.34 6.75
C THR A 58 -10.13 -0.26 7.29
N ASP A 59 -11.44 -0.40 7.03
CA ASP A 59 -12.45 0.33 7.79
C ASP A 59 -12.65 -0.38 9.15
N ASN A 60 -13.61 0.10 9.94
CA ASN A 60 -13.88 -0.45 11.27
C ASN A 60 -14.99 -1.49 11.29
N THR A 61 -15.39 -2.03 10.13
CA THR A 61 -16.44 -3.04 10.06
C THR A 61 -15.89 -4.41 10.46
N GLY A 62 -16.60 -5.09 11.35
CA GLY A 62 -16.26 -6.44 11.75
C GLY A 62 -15.23 -6.51 12.87
N ASP A 63 -14.57 -7.65 12.98
CA ASP A 63 -13.61 -7.93 14.05
C ASP A 63 -12.27 -7.25 13.81
N ALA A 64 -11.78 -6.54 14.83
CA ALA A 64 -10.52 -5.80 14.72
C ALA A 64 -9.31 -6.71 14.45
N ALA A 65 -9.27 -7.90 15.04
CA ALA A 65 -8.17 -8.84 14.83
C ALA A 65 -8.16 -9.36 13.38
N GLU A 66 -9.34 -9.67 12.84
CA GLU A 66 -9.47 -10.10 11.44
C GLU A 66 -9.08 -8.98 10.48
N ASN A 67 -9.45 -7.73 10.80
CA ASN A 67 -9.08 -6.57 10.00
C ASN A 67 -7.57 -6.34 10.00
N LEU A 68 -6.93 -6.55 11.14
CA LEU A 68 -5.47 -6.45 11.22
C LEU A 68 -4.81 -7.47 10.30
N GLU A 69 -5.25 -8.72 10.33
CA GLU A 69 -4.73 -9.76 9.45
C GLU A 69 -4.99 -9.46 7.98
N LEU A 70 -6.19 -9.00 7.64
CA LEU A 70 -6.54 -8.65 6.26
C LEU A 70 -5.67 -7.51 5.73
N SER A 71 -5.45 -6.48 6.55
CA SER A 71 -4.63 -5.34 6.15
C SER A 71 -3.19 -5.77 5.86
N ARG A 72 -2.64 -6.63 6.71
CA ARG A 72 -1.29 -7.16 6.50
C ARG A 72 -1.24 -8.05 5.26
N ALA A 73 -2.23 -8.91 5.07
CA ALA A 73 -2.29 -9.81 3.91
C ALA A 73 -2.39 -9.02 2.60
N ARG A 74 -3.14 -7.93 2.58
CA ARG A 74 -3.24 -7.05 1.41
C ARG A 74 -1.91 -6.37 1.09
N ALA A 75 -1.24 -5.85 2.12
CA ALA A 75 0.09 -5.27 1.94
C ALA A 75 1.08 -6.31 1.44
N GLN A 76 1.02 -7.53 1.98
CA GLN A 76 1.89 -8.62 1.56
C GLN A 76 1.61 -9.04 0.11
N ALA A 77 0.35 -9.04 -0.32
CA ALA A 77 0.01 -9.37 -1.71
C ALA A 77 0.64 -8.39 -2.70
N VAL A 78 0.66 -7.11 -2.35
CA VAL A 78 1.32 -6.09 -3.18
C VAL A 78 2.83 -6.33 -3.19
N ALA A 79 3.42 -6.61 -2.04
CA ALA A 79 4.85 -6.91 -1.94
C ALA A 79 5.24 -8.13 -2.79
N ASP A 80 4.44 -9.20 -2.72
CA ASP A 80 4.68 -10.42 -3.49
C ASP A 80 4.64 -10.14 -4.99
N LEU A 81 3.69 -9.32 -5.43
CA LEU A 81 3.61 -8.95 -6.84
C LEU A 81 4.82 -8.12 -7.27
N LEU A 82 5.30 -7.20 -6.44
CA LEU A 82 6.52 -6.44 -6.72
C LEU A 82 7.72 -7.36 -6.91
N VAL A 83 7.86 -8.35 -6.03
CA VAL A 83 8.95 -9.33 -6.12
C VAL A 83 8.82 -10.15 -7.41
N ASP A 84 7.62 -10.62 -7.73
CA ASP A 84 7.36 -11.37 -8.95
C ASP A 84 7.71 -10.57 -10.20
N LEU A 85 7.56 -9.25 -10.14
CA LEU A 85 7.86 -8.35 -11.26
C LEU A 85 9.32 -7.84 -11.24
N GLY A 86 10.15 -8.36 -10.35
CA GLY A 86 11.58 -8.14 -10.38
C GLY A 86 12.16 -7.17 -9.36
N VAL A 87 11.37 -6.72 -8.38
CA VAL A 87 11.88 -5.86 -7.31
C VAL A 87 12.50 -6.73 -6.22
N ASP A 88 13.71 -6.39 -5.78
CA ASP A 88 14.38 -7.12 -4.71
C ASP A 88 13.60 -6.97 -3.40
N ALA A 89 13.31 -8.11 -2.76
CA ALA A 89 12.58 -8.15 -1.50
C ALA A 89 13.23 -7.29 -0.39
N LYS A 90 14.54 -7.11 -0.44
CA LYS A 90 15.27 -6.27 0.54
C LYS A 90 14.88 -4.80 0.46
N ARG A 91 14.26 -4.38 -0.62
CA ARG A 91 13.82 -2.99 -0.82
C ARG A 91 12.40 -2.76 -0.32
N ILE A 92 11.73 -3.80 0.20
CA ILE A 92 10.31 -3.77 0.51
C ILE A 92 10.11 -4.12 1.98
N GLN A 93 9.39 -3.25 2.70
CA GLN A 93 8.87 -3.54 4.04
C GLN A 93 7.35 -3.66 3.96
N VAL A 94 6.77 -4.43 4.86
CA VAL A 94 5.32 -4.66 4.92
C VAL A 94 4.83 -4.38 6.32
N ALA A 95 3.71 -3.67 6.43
CA ALA A 95 3.04 -3.40 7.70
C ALA A 95 1.53 -3.44 7.53
N GLY A 96 0.82 -3.92 8.53
CA GLY A 96 -0.64 -3.89 8.58
C GLY A 96 -1.10 -3.16 9.82
N TYR A 97 -1.96 -2.16 9.64
CA TYR A 97 -2.45 -1.33 10.75
C TYR A 97 -3.93 -1.56 11.04
N GLY A 98 -4.62 -2.37 10.23
CA GLY A 98 -6.03 -2.67 10.45
C GLY A 98 -6.88 -1.41 10.44
N VAL A 99 -7.65 -1.22 11.52
CA VAL A 99 -8.58 -0.10 11.66
C VAL A 99 -7.93 1.20 12.11
N ASP A 100 -6.65 1.17 12.45
CA ASP A 100 -5.94 2.35 12.94
C ASP A 100 -5.66 3.35 11.81
N PHE A 101 -5.51 4.61 12.18
CA PHE A 101 -5.16 5.71 11.27
C PHE A 101 -6.17 5.91 10.12
N PRO A 102 -7.46 6.07 10.42
CA PRO A 102 -8.44 6.33 9.38
C PRO A 102 -8.18 7.68 8.70
N VAL A 103 -8.45 7.75 7.39
CA VAL A 103 -8.34 9.00 6.62
C VAL A 103 -9.70 9.63 6.37
N ALA A 104 -10.78 8.93 6.73
CA ALA A 104 -12.16 9.39 6.53
C ALA A 104 -13.05 8.82 7.62
N GLU A 105 -14.31 9.27 7.63
CA GLU A 105 -15.30 8.79 8.58
C GLU A 105 -15.73 7.36 8.26
N ASN A 106 -15.80 6.51 9.29
CA ASN A 106 -16.33 5.15 9.15
C ASN A 106 -17.87 5.11 9.15
N ALA A 107 -18.52 6.23 9.46
CA ALA A 107 -19.98 6.30 9.52
C ALA A 107 -20.65 6.23 8.14
N SER A 108 -19.95 6.61 7.07
CA SER A 108 -20.48 6.58 5.71
C SER A 108 -19.80 5.48 4.90
N ALA A 109 -20.52 4.93 3.91
CA ALA A 109 -19.97 3.95 2.99
C ALA A 109 -18.78 4.53 2.20
N ARG A 110 -18.86 5.80 1.80
CA ARG A 110 -17.79 6.47 1.08
C ARG A 110 -16.54 6.61 1.95
N GLY A 111 -16.70 7.00 3.21
CA GLY A 111 -15.60 7.13 4.15
C GLY A 111 -14.95 5.78 4.43
N ARG A 112 -15.76 4.74 4.63
CA ARG A 112 -15.23 3.38 4.82
C ARG A 112 -14.41 2.91 3.61
N ALA A 113 -14.89 3.20 2.39
CA ALA A 113 -14.16 2.85 1.18
C ALA A 113 -12.80 3.56 1.11
N GLN A 114 -12.72 4.81 1.56
CA GLN A 114 -11.46 5.55 1.61
C GLN A 114 -10.49 4.99 2.66
N ASN A 115 -11.02 4.44 3.75
CA ASN A 115 -10.20 3.84 4.79
C ASN A 115 -9.63 2.48 4.37
N ARG A 116 -10.34 1.73 3.51
CA ARG A 116 -9.86 0.46 2.96
C ARG A 116 -8.84 0.74 1.85
N ARG A 117 -7.57 0.81 2.23
CA ARG A 117 -6.51 1.19 1.29
C ARG A 117 -5.19 0.50 1.61
N VAL A 118 -4.29 0.54 0.66
CA VAL A 118 -2.87 0.23 0.86
C VAL A 118 -2.09 1.50 0.52
N GLU A 119 -1.24 1.92 1.43
CA GLU A 119 -0.36 3.07 1.18
C GLU A 119 1.06 2.55 0.94
N ILE A 120 1.72 3.10 -0.06
CA ILE A 120 3.10 2.79 -0.36
C ILE A 120 3.91 4.03 -0.01
N VAL A 121 4.70 3.92 1.06
CA VAL A 121 5.55 5.01 1.55
C VAL A 121 6.94 4.82 0.93
N PHE A 122 7.40 5.83 0.21
CA PHE A 122 8.71 5.79 -0.43
C PHE A 122 9.78 6.31 0.53
N SER A 123 10.95 5.70 0.47
CA SER A 123 12.13 6.24 1.11
C SER A 123 12.56 7.53 0.43
N ASP A 124 13.51 8.23 1.04
CA ASP A 124 14.21 9.32 0.35
C ASP A 124 15.11 8.74 -0.75
N GLU A 125 15.82 9.60 -1.46
CA GLU A 125 16.70 9.22 -2.56
C GLU A 125 17.88 8.35 -2.12
N ARG A 126 18.18 8.34 -0.83
CA ARG A 126 19.25 7.53 -0.24
C ARG A 126 18.76 6.16 0.24
N GLY A 127 17.47 5.91 0.14
CA GLY A 127 16.88 4.65 0.59
C GLY A 127 16.49 4.63 2.06
N GLN A 128 16.42 5.79 2.72
CA GLN A 128 16.03 5.87 4.12
C GLN A 128 14.52 6.05 4.24
N LEU A 129 13.88 5.11 4.91
CA LEU A 129 12.46 5.19 5.25
C LEU A 129 12.29 5.88 6.59
N GLY A 130 11.24 6.69 6.71
CA GLY A 130 10.85 7.25 8.00
C GLY A 130 10.39 6.15 8.96
N ALA A 131 10.15 6.53 10.21
CA ALA A 131 9.69 5.61 11.23
C ALA A 131 8.31 5.02 10.87
N GLU A 132 8.06 3.79 11.28
CA GLU A 132 6.73 3.19 11.21
C GLU A 132 5.77 3.95 12.14
N ARG A 133 4.50 3.89 11.80
CA ARG A 133 3.45 4.46 12.65
C ARG A 133 3.32 3.73 13.98
#